data_7abe1ed91ed23ec9516e80377b53040f
#
_entry.id   7abe1ed91ed23ec9516e80377b53040f
#
_cell.length_a   1.000
_cell.length_b   1.000
_cell.length_c   1.000
_cell.angle_alpha   90.00
_cell.angle_beta   90.00
_cell.angle_gamma   90.00
#
_symmetry.space_group_name_H-M   'P 1'
#
loop_
_entity.id
_entity.type
_entity.pdbx_description
1 polymer ?
#
loop_
_entity_poly.entity_id
_entity_poly.type
_entity_poly.pdbx_seq_one_letter_code
_entity_poly.pdbx_strand_id
1 'polypeptide(L)'
;MTEVNTRMEFADPEVRPKRYRMSPDFVLREIAGEYAIIPLGEGTVFSNTMMTPNRTAAFLWKSFSEPSTEEDVVRRVMEQFDGDEAAIRRDVKRFVLETLNSKVLLEVD
;
A
#
# COMPACT_ATOMS: atom_id res chain seq x y z
N MET A 1 18.43 33.22 3.06
CA MET A 1 18.34 32.72 3.31
C MET A 1 17.84 32.03 3.28
N THR A 2 17.45 32.33 3.29
CA THR A 2 17.07 31.74 3.52
C THR A 2 16.71 30.88 3.40
N GLU A 3 16.48 30.89 3.33
CA GLU A 3 16.35 30.12 3.39
C GLU A 3 16.19 29.23 3.51
N VAL A 4 16.25 29.34 3.38
CA VAL A 4 16.23 28.54 3.55
C VAL A 4 15.98 27.78 3.97
N ASN A 5 15.84 28.01 4.26
CA ASN A 5 15.65 27.35 4.73
C ASN A 5 15.15 26.62 4.75
N THR A 6 14.92 27.05 4.73
CA THR A 6 14.08 26.29 4.79
C THR A 6 14.24 24.95 4.58
N ARG A 7 14.79 24.33 4.30
CA ARG A 7 14.97 23.18 4.21
C ARG A 7 15.06 22.46 5.30
N MET A 8 15.18 23.01 6.14
CA MET A 8 15.26 22.46 7.30
C MET A 8 14.04 22.00 7.75
N GLU A 9 13.11 22.33 7.14
CA GLU A 9 11.87 21.85 7.50
C GLU A 9 11.82 20.39 7.33
N PHE A 10 12.73 19.88 6.64
CA PHE A 10 12.75 18.47 6.52
C PHE A 10 13.05 17.77 7.77
N ALA A 11 13.65 18.46 8.70
CA ALA A 11 13.96 17.86 9.96
C ALA A 11 12.79 17.97 10.93
N ASP A 12 11.69 18.57 10.50
CA ASP A 12 10.53 18.69 11.34
C ASP A 12 9.96 17.31 11.63
N PRO A 13 9.92 16.91 12.91
CA PRO A 13 9.42 15.57 13.23
C PRO A 13 7.96 15.37 12.91
N GLU A 14 7.23 16.44 12.64
CA GLU A 14 5.84 16.31 12.27
C GLU A 14 5.66 15.99 10.80
N VAL A 15 6.69 16.17 10.01
CA VAL A 15 6.63 15.88 8.59
C VAL A 15 7.23 14.51 8.38
N ARG A 16 6.46 13.49 8.66
CA ARG A 16 6.93 12.12 8.53
C ARG A 16 6.30 11.47 7.33
N PRO A 17 6.99 10.53 6.69
CA PRO A 17 6.35 9.77 5.63
C PRO A 17 5.13 9.07 6.18
N LYS A 18 4.07 9.08 5.41
CA LYS A 18 2.84 8.43 5.83
C LYS A 18 3.01 6.93 5.73
N ARG A 19 2.43 6.24 6.69
CA ARG A 19 2.43 4.80 6.70
C ARG A 19 1.03 4.30 6.47
N TYR A 20 0.94 3.15 5.83
CA TYR A 20 -0.34 2.60 5.46
C TYR A 20 -0.39 1.13 5.85
N ARG A 21 -1.59 0.64 6.05
CA ARG A 21 -1.81 -0.74 6.42
C ARG A 21 -3.10 -1.20 5.79
N MET A 22 -3.13 -2.44 5.32
CA MET A 22 -4.37 -2.98 4.78
C MET A 22 -5.42 -3.07 5.87
N SER A 23 -6.66 -2.78 5.52
CA SER A 23 -7.76 -2.81 6.46
C SER A 23 -7.96 -4.21 7.00
N PRO A 24 -8.21 -4.37 8.30
CA PRO A 24 -8.49 -5.69 8.86
C PRO A 24 -9.84 -6.25 8.43
N ASP A 25 -10.65 -5.44 7.74
CA ASP A 25 -11.93 -5.93 7.24
C ASP A 25 -11.79 -6.76 5.96
N PHE A 26 -10.56 -6.92 5.49
CA PHE A 26 -10.30 -7.72 4.29
C PHE A 26 -9.20 -8.71 4.57
N VAL A 27 -9.25 -9.84 3.90
CA VAL A 27 -8.20 -10.84 4.06
C VAL A 27 -7.79 -11.33 2.69
N LEU A 28 -6.49 -11.56 2.53
CA LEU A 28 -5.94 -12.13 1.30
C LEU A 28 -5.80 -13.63 1.49
N ARG A 29 -6.34 -14.39 0.55
CA ARG A 29 -6.25 -15.85 0.57
C ARG A 29 -5.69 -16.34 -0.75
N GLU A 30 -4.97 -17.43 -0.68
CA GLU A 30 -4.52 -18.12 -1.88
C GLU A 30 -5.32 -19.40 -1.99
N ILE A 31 -6.07 -19.53 -3.10
CA ILE A 31 -6.95 -20.66 -3.30
C ILE A 31 -6.63 -21.25 -4.66
N ALA A 32 -6.17 -22.50 -4.68
CA ALA A 32 -5.87 -23.20 -5.92
C ALA A 32 -4.88 -22.42 -6.79
N GLY A 33 -3.90 -21.80 -6.17
CA GLY A 33 -2.87 -21.06 -6.91
C GLY A 33 -3.23 -19.66 -7.30
N GLU A 34 -4.43 -19.20 -6.94
CA GLU A 34 -4.85 -17.86 -7.26
C GLU A 34 -5.13 -17.09 -5.97
N TYR A 35 -4.98 -15.78 -6.04
CA TYR A 35 -5.21 -14.95 -4.87
C TYR A 35 -6.60 -14.36 -4.90
N ALA A 36 -7.20 -14.24 -3.72
CA ALA A 36 -8.50 -13.63 -3.58
C ALA A 36 -8.49 -12.73 -2.37
N ILE A 37 -9.13 -11.57 -2.48
CA ILE A 37 -9.31 -10.65 -1.38
C ILE A 37 -10.76 -10.76 -0.95
N ILE A 38 -10.97 -11.16 0.29
CA ILE A 38 -12.29 -11.50 0.80
C ILE A 38 -12.68 -10.50 1.88
N PRO A 39 -13.80 -9.79 1.71
CA PRO A 39 -14.26 -8.89 2.77
C PRO A 39 -14.85 -9.70 3.93
N LEU A 40 -14.59 -9.24 5.16
CA LEU A 40 -15.04 -9.93 6.35
C LEU A 40 -16.14 -9.20 7.09
N GLY A 41 -16.17 -7.89 6.99
CA GLY A 41 -17.08 -7.12 7.83
C GLY A 41 -18.47 -7.06 7.27
N GLU A 42 -19.45 -6.96 8.17
CA GLU A 42 -20.83 -6.87 7.75
C GLU A 42 -21.16 -5.54 7.12
N GLY A 43 -20.56 -4.49 7.55
CA GLY A 43 -20.84 -3.18 7.00
C GLY A 43 -20.10 -2.86 5.73
N THR A 44 -19.40 -3.82 5.17
CA THR A 44 -18.59 -3.58 4.00
C THR A 44 -19.44 -3.48 2.76
N VAL A 45 -19.27 -2.42 2.00
CA VAL A 45 -20.03 -2.29 0.76
C VAL A 45 -19.62 -3.35 -0.24
N PHE A 46 -18.47 -3.96 -0.04
CA PHE A 46 -17.99 -4.99 -0.94
C PHE A 46 -18.28 -6.38 -0.42
N SER A 47 -19.23 -6.52 0.49
CA SER A 47 -19.47 -7.81 1.14
C SER A 47 -19.76 -8.92 0.15
N ASN A 48 -20.29 -8.58 -1.02
CA ASN A 48 -20.59 -9.58 -2.02
C ASN A 48 -19.58 -9.63 -3.13
N THR A 49 -18.47 -8.91 -2.98
CA THR A 49 -17.48 -8.80 -4.03
C THR A 49 -16.17 -9.42 -3.59
N MET A 50 -15.69 -10.35 -4.36
CA MET A 50 -14.39 -10.93 -4.14
C MET A 50 -13.47 -10.41 -5.24
N MET A 51 -12.33 -9.85 -4.85
CA MET A 51 -11.36 -9.34 -5.80
C MET A 51 -10.27 -10.38 -6.01
N THR A 52 -9.81 -10.48 -7.24
CA THR A 52 -8.77 -11.43 -7.57
C THR A 52 -7.56 -10.66 -8.08
N PRO A 53 -6.65 -10.29 -7.19
CA PRO A 53 -5.47 -9.53 -7.58
C PRO A 53 -4.49 -10.41 -8.34
N ASN A 54 -3.75 -9.80 -9.26
CA ASN A 54 -2.67 -10.52 -9.90
C ASN A 54 -1.54 -10.68 -8.89
N ARG A 55 -0.47 -11.35 -9.32
CA ARG A 55 0.63 -11.65 -8.41
C ARG A 55 1.28 -10.39 -7.85
N THR A 56 1.45 -9.38 -8.68
CA THR A 56 2.07 -8.13 -8.22
C THR A 56 1.20 -7.44 -7.19
N ALA A 57 -0.09 -7.35 -7.45
CA ALA A 57 -1.00 -6.72 -6.50
C ALA A 57 -1.07 -7.50 -5.19
N ALA A 58 -1.02 -8.83 -5.27
CA ALA A 58 -0.99 -9.64 -4.05
C ALA A 58 0.27 -9.38 -3.25
N PHE A 59 1.40 -9.18 -3.92
CA PHE A 59 2.62 -8.87 -3.22
C PHE A 59 2.53 -7.51 -2.51
N LEU A 60 1.92 -6.53 -3.17
CA LEU A 60 1.72 -5.23 -2.55
C LEU A 60 0.80 -5.34 -1.35
N TRP A 61 -0.26 -6.14 -1.48
CA TRP A 61 -1.16 -6.38 -0.36
C TRP A 61 -0.39 -6.94 0.82
N LYS A 62 0.42 -7.95 0.57
CA LYS A 62 1.19 -8.56 1.65
C LYS A 62 2.18 -7.58 2.26
N SER A 63 2.75 -6.70 1.45
CA SER A 63 3.71 -5.73 1.94
C SER A 63 3.06 -4.75 2.90
N PHE A 64 1.79 -4.43 2.69
CA PHE A 64 1.07 -3.52 3.56
C PHE A 64 0.32 -4.25 4.68
N SER A 65 0.61 -5.53 4.90
CA SER A 65 0.04 -6.25 6.05
C SER A 65 0.50 -5.63 7.36
N GLU A 66 1.68 -5.01 7.35
CA GLU A 66 2.18 -4.26 8.48
C GLU A 66 2.31 -2.82 8.06
N PRO A 67 2.21 -1.87 8.99
CA PRO A 67 2.35 -0.46 8.62
C PRO A 67 3.64 -0.22 7.87
N SER A 68 3.53 0.37 6.69
CA SER A 68 4.68 0.60 5.81
C SER A 68 4.49 1.87 5.05
N THR A 69 5.60 2.53 4.70
CA THR A 69 5.55 3.68 3.82
C THR A 69 5.58 3.21 2.37
N GLU A 70 5.26 4.11 1.45
CA GLU A 70 5.40 3.78 0.03
C GLU A 70 6.83 3.40 -0.28
N GLU A 71 7.78 4.11 0.33
CA GLU A 71 9.19 3.85 0.06
C GLU A 71 9.59 2.45 0.52
N ASP A 72 9.08 2.02 1.68
CA ASP A 72 9.36 0.68 2.16
C ASP A 72 8.88 -0.36 1.14
N VAL A 73 7.71 -0.15 0.59
CA VAL A 73 7.13 -1.12 -0.32
C VAL A 73 7.84 -1.08 -1.67
N VAL A 74 8.22 0.11 -2.14
CA VAL A 74 9.00 0.20 -3.37
C VAL A 74 10.28 -0.62 -3.23
N ARG A 75 10.96 -0.50 -2.08
CA ARG A 75 12.19 -1.22 -1.87
C ARG A 75 11.96 -2.73 -1.89
N ARG A 76 10.87 -3.18 -1.25
CA ARG A 76 10.57 -4.61 -1.24
C ARG A 76 10.26 -5.14 -2.64
N VAL A 77 9.54 -4.34 -3.43
CA VAL A 77 9.22 -4.75 -4.79
C VAL A 77 10.50 -4.85 -5.62
N MET A 78 11.40 -3.89 -5.44
CA MET A 78 12.63 -3.90 -6.21
C MET A 78 13.53 -5.08 -5.85
N GLU A 79 13.38 -5.59 -4.63
CA GLU A 79 14.14 -6.77 -4.23
C GLU A 79 13.56 -8.06 -4.80
N GLN A 80 12.26 -8.08 -5.07
CA GLN A 80 11.59 -9.29 -5.50
C GLN A 80 11.36 -9.38 -7.00
N PHE A 81 11.26 -8.25 -7.67
CA PHE A 81 10.94 -8.23 -9.08
C PHE A 81 11.95 -7.40 -9.83
N ASP A 82 12.24 -7.80 -11.06
CA ASP A 82 13.03 -6.97 -11.94
C ASP A 82 12.12 -5.89 -12.50
N GLY A 83 12.68 -4.71 -12.66
CA GLY A 83 11.87 -3.65 -13.23
C GLY A 83 12.53 -2.31 -13.05
N ASP A 84 12.01 -1.34 -13.78
CA ASP A 84 12.48 0.02 -13.72
C ASP A 84 11.97 0.69 -12.44
N GLU A 85 12.85 1.33 -11.71
CA GLU A 85 12.49 1.94 -10.44
C GLU A 85 11.38 2.96 -10.60
N ALA A 86 11.43 3.78 -11.64
CA ALA A 86 10.42 4.81 -11.84
C ALA A 86 9.04 4.20 -12.08
N ALA A 87 9.01 3.09 -12.83
CA ALA A 87 7.75 2.41 -13.09
C ALA A 87 7.21 1.77 -11.81
N ILE A 88 8.09 1.19 -11.01
CA ILE A 88 7.69 0.58 -9.76
C ILE A 88 7.13 1.64 -8.82
N ARG A 89 7.80 2.78 -8.71
CA ARG A 89 7.30 3.86 -7.86
C ARG A 89 5.93 4.34 -8.29
N ARG A 90 5.73 4.46 -9.59
CA ARG A 90 4.45 4.90 -10.12
C ARG A 90 3.36 3.89 -9.80
N ASP A 91 3.67 2.62 -9.95
CA ASP A 91 2.68 1.57 -9.73
C ASP A 91 2.32 1.44 -8.26
N VAL A 92 3.30 1.56 -7.37
CA VAL A 92 3.04 1.52 -5.94
C VAL A 92 2.18 2.72 -5.53
N LYS A 93 2.51 3.89 -6.05
CA LYS A 93 1.73 5.08 -5.72
C LYS A 93 0.30 4.94 -6.20
N ARG A 94 0.09 4.40 -7.40
CA ARG A 94 -1.25 4.20 -7.92
C ARG A 94 -2.02 3.21 -7.05
N PHE A 95 -1.36 2.12 -6.65
CA PHE A 95 -1.98 1.13 -5.78
C PHE A 95 -2.42 1.77 -4.46
N VAL A 96 -1.54 2.60 -3.87
CA VAL A 96 -1.87 3.26 -2.61
C VAL A 96 -3.08 4.16 -2.79
N LEU A 97 -3.09 4.97 -3.86
CA LEU A 97 -4.19 5.90 -4.06
C LEU A 97 -5.52 5.18 -4.30
N GLU A 98 -5.49 4.12 -5.10
CA GLU A 98 -6.69 3.39 -5.42
C GLU A 98 -7.24 2.67 -4.20
N THR A 99 -6.37 2.06 -3.42
CA THR A 99 -6.82 1.28 -2.26
C THR A 99 -7.20 2.19 -1.10
N LEU A 100 -6.59 3.37 -0.98
CA LEU A 100 -7.06 4.34 -0.01
C LEU A 100 -8.46 4.84 -0.37
N ASN A 101 -8.67 5.10 -1.65
CA ASN A 101 -9.95 5.59 -2.10
C ASN A 101 -11.07 4.58 -1.83
N SER A 102 -10.77 3.31 -1.96
CA SER A 102 -11.76 2.27 -1.72
C SER A 102 -11.78 1.81 -0.27
N LYS A 103 -10.95 2.41 0.58
CA LYS A 103 -10.88 2.12 2.01
C LYS A 103 -10.39 0.72 2.32
N VAL A 104 -9.71 0.12 1.37
CA VAL A 104 -9.05 -1.17 1.59
C VAL A 104 -7.70 -0.95 2.27
N LEU A 105 -7.07 0.18 2.01
CA LEU A 105 -5.83 0.57 2.67
C LEU A 105 -6.14 1.74 3.59
N LEU A 106 -5.55 1.74 4.77
CA LEU A 106 -5.77 2.79 5.76
C LEU A 106 -4.46 3.47 6.09
N GLU A 107 -4.53 4.77 6.30
CA GLU A 107 -3.37 5.52 6.75
C GLU A 107 -3.27 5.34 8.26
N VAL A 108 -2.07 5.04 8.75
CA VAL A 108 -1.84 4.85 10.18
C VAL A 108 -0.66 5.69 10.61
N ASP A 109 -0.60 5.92 11.90
CA ASP A 109 0.52 6.73 12.44
C ASP A 109 1.77 5.93 12.65
#